data_8fdbb90f6cb6acb5015af41b6b33ea0d
#
_entry.id   8fdbb90f6cb6acb5015af41b6b33ea0d
#
_cell.length_a   1.000
_cell.length_b   1.000
_cell.length_c   1.000
_cell.angle_alpha   90.00
_cell.angle_beta   90.00
_cell.angle_gamma   90.00
#
_symmetry.space_group_name_H-M   'P 1'
#
loop_
_entity.id
_entity.type
_entity.pdbx_description
1 polymer ?
#
loop_
_entity_poly.entity_id
_entity_poly.type
_entity_poly.pdbx_seq_one_letter_code
_entity_poly.pdbx_strand_id
1 'polypeptide(L)'
;MKVFAGFILGIVVIIGGITAYVFSGIYNVSAMVPHWSITFNILEEARDQSISYHSKGIVAPSLKDPKMEDAGFHHFQDTCRLCHGAPGIASSEFAQGLYPKPPDLASPDLHREMNNSKIFWIIKNGLKMTGMPSFGVTHSDQDIWDIVAFIDRLSALQPDQYKAIVKEANQRDEQHNESEEKAGHGHGTHHQHGGLPGSS
;
A
#
# COMPACT_ATOMS: atom_id res chain seq x y z
N MET A 1 -10.56 21.39 -50.23
CA MET A 1 -9.15 20.99 -50.16
C MET A 1 -8.30 21.93 -49.32
N LYS A 2 -8.26 23.26 -49.53
CA LYS A 2 -7.43 24.21 -48.76
C LYS A 2 -7.72 24.20 -47.23
N VAL A 3 -9.01 24.13 -46.81
CA VAL A 3 -9.40 24.08 -45.38
C VAL A 3 -8.90 22.80 -44.72
N PHE A 4 -9.02 21.66 -45.37
CA PHE A 4 -8.54 20.38 -44.87
C PHE A 4 -7.00 20.34 -44.78
N ALA A 5 -6.28 20.90 -45.74
CA ALA A 5 -4.84 21.04 -45.66
C ALA A 5 -4.40 21.95 -44.46
N GLY A 6 -5.10 23.06 -44.25
CA GLY A 6 -4.85 23.93 -43.09
C GLY A 6 -5.09 23.26 -41.76
N PHE A 7 -6.11 22.42 -41.66
CA PHE A 7 -6.42 21.64 -40.44
C PHE A 7 -5.30 20.61 -40.13
N ILE A 8 -4.86 19.87 -41.17
CA ILE A 8 -3.75 18.90 -40.99
C ILE A 8 -2.45 19.62 -40.58
N LEU A 9 -2.14 20.76 -41.23
CA LEU A 9 -0.97 21.55 -40.86
C LEU A 9 -1.02 22.02 -39.41
N GLY A 10 -2.20 22.45 -38.93
CA GLY A 10 -2.42 22.84 -37.52
C GLY A 10 -2.15 21.68 -36.55
N ILE A 11 -2.62 20.47 -36.86
CA ILE A 11 -2.35 19.27 -36.05
C ILE A 11 -0.84 18.96 -36.02
N VAL A 12 -0.17 19.01 -37.18
CA VAL A 12 1.28 18.72 -37.27
C VAL A 12 2.07 19.74 -36.42
N VAL A 13 1.72 21.00 -36.46
CA VAL A 13 2.39 22.06 -35.67
C VAL A 13 2.17 21.81 -34.15
N ILE A 14 0.96 21.45 -33.73
CA ILE A 14 0.66 21.16 -32.32
C ILE A 14 1.46 19.93 -31.86
N ILE A 15 1.43 18.83 -32.62
CA ILE A 15 2.18 17.61 -32.27
C ILE A 15 3.67 17.89 -32.23
N GLY A 16 4.19 18.62 -33.23
CA GLY A 16 5.59 19.03 -33.28
C GLY A 16 6.00 19.89 -32.08
N GLY A 17 5.17 20.84 -31.69
CA GLY A 17 5.39 21.67 -30.51
C GLY A 17 5.40 20.88 -29.21
N ILE A 18 4.45 19.97 -29.02
CA ILE A 18 4.41 19.08 -27.86
C ILE A 18 5.65 18.19 -27.82
N THR A 19 6.01 17.60 -28.95
CA THR A 19 7.21 16.75 -29.07
C THR A 19 8.48 17.53 -28.71
N ALA A 20 8.65 18.71 -29.29
CA ALA A 20 9.78 19.58 -28.99
C ALA A 20 9.84 19.95 -27.50
N TYR A 21 8.69 20.27 -26.89
CA TYR A 21 8.60 20.56 -25.46
C TYR A 21 9.01 19.37 -24.58
N VAL A 22 8.54 18.15 -24.89
CA VAL A 22 8.90 16.94 -24.14
C VAL A 22 10.40 16.65 -24.22
N PHE A 23 10.98 16.76 -25.43
CA PHE A 23 12.41 16.48 -25.64
C PHE A 23 13.34 17.64 -25.23
N SER A 24 12.82 18.82 -24.96
CA SER A 24 13.63 19.97 -24.53
C SER A 24 14.17 19.86 -23.10
N GLY A 25 13.59 18.96 -22.26
CA GLY A 25 13.93 18.85 -20.85
C GLY A 25 13.43 20.02 -19.99
N ILE A 26 12.64 20.95 -20.54
CA ILE A 26 12.08 22.09 -19.80
C ILE A 26 11.06 21.65 -18.76
N TYR A 27 10.34 20.54 -19.04
CA TYR A 27 9.35 20.00 -18.07
C TYR A 27 10.05 19.46 -16.83
N ASN A 28 9.72 20.03 -15.67
CA ASN A 28 10.32 19.60 -14.40
C ASN A 28 9.58 18.36 -13.83
N VAL A 29 10.29 17.24 -13.74
CA VAL A 29 9.79 15.96 -13.20
C VAL A 29 10.06 15.78 -11.69
N SER A 30 10.57 16.81 -11.00
CA SER A 30 10.82 16.76 -9.56
C SER A 30 9.54 16.56 -8.78
N ALA A 31 9.53 15.65 -7.81
CA ALA A 31 8.42 15.47 -6.88
C ALA A 31 8.18 16.69 -5.97
N MET A 32 9.13 17.62 -5.88
CA MET A 32 8.98 18.88 -5.13
C MET A 32 8.15 19.94 -5.88
N VAL A 33 7.95 19.76 -7.18
CA VAL A 33 7.20 20.70 -8.03
C VAL A 33 5.87 20.07 -8.40
N PRO A 34 4.74 20.59 -7.89
CA PRO A 34 3.43 20.03 -8.21
C PRO A 34 3.13 20.19 -9.72
N HIS A 35 2.34 19.27 -10.24
CA HIS A 35 1.78 19.42 -11.59
C HIS A 35 0.97 20.71 -11.72
N TRP A 36 0.87 21.23 -12.94
CA TRP A 36 -0.12 22.26 -13.23
C TRP A 36 -1.53 21.77 -12.83
N SER A 37 -2.35 22.67 -12.30
CA SER A 37 -3.68 22.28 -11.78
C SER A 37 -4.52 21.52 -12.79
N ILE A 38 -4.47 21.90 -14.06
CA ILE A 38 -5.19 21.16 -15.12
C ILE A 38 -4.68 19.74 -15.30
N THR A 39 -3.36 19.54 -15.28
CA THR A 39 -2.74 18.21 -15.40
C THR A 39 -3.09 17.34 -14.18
N PHE A 40 -2.99 17.92 -12.98
CA PHE A 40 -3.35 17.27 -11.74
C PHE A 40 -4.80 16.80 -11.76
N ASN A 41 -5.75 17.69 -12.06
CA ASN A 41 -7.18 17.37 -12.08
C ASN A 41 -7.53 16.29 -13.12
N ILE A 42 -6.90 16.32 -14.30
CA ILE A 42 -7.14 15.30 -15.34
C ILE A 42 -6.61 13.93 -14.87
N LEU A 43 -5.42 13.89 -14.26
CA LEU A 43 -4.82 12.64 -13.78
C LEU A 43 -5.61 12.08 -12.59
N GLU A 44 -6.06 12.94 -11.68
CA GLU A 44 -6.89 12.57 -10.54
C GLU A 44 -8.22 11.98 -10.99
N GLU A 45 -8.94 12.67 -11.87
CA GLU A 45 -10.19 12.18 -12.45
C GLU A 45 -10.00 10.85 -13.18
N ALA A 46 -8.94 10.72 -13.99
CA ALA A 46 -8.64 9.48 -14.71
C ALA A 46 -8.34 8.32 -13.75
N ARG A 47 -7.62 8.58 -12.64
CA ARG A 47 -7.38 7.62 -11.55
C ARG A 47 -8.70 7.16 -10.94
N ASP A 48 -9.56 8.09 -10.54
CA ASP A 48 -10.78 7.81 -9.80
C ASP A 48 -11.81 7.07 -10.66
N GLN A 49 -11.91 7.45 -11.94
CA GLN A 49 -12.72 6.71 -12.91
C GLN A 49 -12.19 5.29 -13.16
N SER A 50 -10.87 5.14 -13.26
CA SER A 50 -10.25 3.83 -13.44
C SER A 50 -10.50 2.93 -12.23
N ILE A 51 -10.28 3.43 -11.00
CA ILE A 51 -10.56 2.69 -9.76
C ILE A 51 -12.04 2.30 -9.72
N SER A 52 -12.94 3.25 -9.99
CA SER A 52 -14.38 3.01 -9.97
C SER A 52 -14.81 1.99 -11.01
N TYR A 53 -14.20 1.98 -12.19
CA TYR A 53 -14.50 1.03 -13.25
C TYR A 53 -14.02 -0.39 -12.89
N HIS A 54 -12.77 -0.52 -12.46
CA HIS A 54 -12.15 -1.82 -12.23
C HIS A 54 -12.53 -2.47 -10.89
N SER A 55 -13.05 -1.70 -9.94
CA SER A 55 -13.60 -2.25 -8.69
C SER A 55 -15.05 -2.72 -8.83
N LYS A 56 -15.72 -2.47 -9.97
CA LYS A 56 -17.07 -2.98 -10.22
C LYS A 56 -17.08 -4.50 -10.18
N GLY A 57 -18.03 -5.06 -9.45
CA GLY A 57 -18.19 -6.52 -9.34
C GLY A 57 -17.30 -7.17 -8.26
N ILE A 58 -16.40 -6.43 -7.64
CA ILE A 58 -15.71 -6.91 -6.44
C ILE A 58 -16.71 -6.84 -5.27
N VAL A 59 -17.02 -7.99 -4.69
CA VAL A 59 -17.92 -8.09 -3.54
C VAL A 59 -17.09 -8.22 -2.28
N ALA A 60 -17.20 -7.23 -1.38
CA ALA A 60 -16.54 -7.29 -0.10
C ALA A 60 -17.15 -8.40 0.78
N PRO A 61 -16.34 -9.26 1.41
CA PRO A 61 -16.84 -10.19 2.42
C PRO A 61 -17.28 -9.44 3.69
N SER A 62 -17.79 -10.16 4.68
CA SER A 62 -18.00 -9.57 6.01
C SER A 62 -16.64 -9.24 6.63
N LEU A 63 -16.38 -7.97 6.92
CA LEU A 63 -15.12 -7.47 7.46
C LEU A 63 -15.11 -7.40 9.00
N LYS A 64 -16.13 -7.99 9.68
CA LYS A 64 -16.30 -7.91 11.13
C LYS A 64 -15.72 -9.12 11.89
N ASP A 65 -14.88 -9.92 11.22
CA ASP A 65 -14.20 -11.03 11.89
C ASP A 65 -12.95 -10.48 12.62
N PRO A 66 -12.86 -10.62 13.94
CA PRO A 66 -11.70 -10.19 14.71
C PRO A 66 -10.38 -10.80 14.26
N LYS A 67 -10.40 -11.99 13.65
CA LYS A 67 -9.20 -12.64 13.11
C LYS A 67 -8.69 -11.93 11.87
N MET A 68 -9.60 -11.48 11.00
CA MET A 68 -9.24 -10.65 9.83
C MET A 68 -8.64 -9.32 10.28
N GLU A 69 -9.27 -8.67 11.26
CA GLU A 69 -8.76 -7.40 11.79
C GLU A 69 -7.36 -7.55 12.41
N ASP A 70 -7.11 -8.63 13.16
CA ASP A 70 -5.82 -8.92 13.79
C ASP A 70 -4.74 -9.22 12.73
N ALA A 71 -5.02 -10.08 11.76
CA ALA A 71 -4.12 -10.36 10.65
C ALA A 71 -3.83 -9.10 9.83
N GLY A 72 -4.86 -8.34 9.50
CA GLY A 72 -4.75 -7.08 8.78
C GLY A 72 -3.95 -6.02 9.53
N PHE A 73 -4.05 -5.99 10.88
CA PHE A 73 -3.23 -5.11 11.71
C PHE A 73 -1.72 -5.39 11.53
N HIS A 74 -1.30 -6.66 11.57
CA HIS A 74 0.12 -7.00 11.39
C HIS A 74 0.61 -6.55 10.02
N HIS A 75 -0.09 -6.87 8.93
CA HIS A 75 0.26 -6.40 7.59
C HIS A 75 0.30 -4.86 7.50
N PHE A 76 -0.67 -4.17 8.11
CA PHE A 76 -0.70 -2.71 8.15
C PHE A 76 0.52 -2.14 8.87
N GLN A 77 0.87 -2.68 10.05
CA GLN A 77 2.03 -2.24 10.83
C GLN A 77 3.34 -2.37 10.07
N ASP A 78 3.54 -3.49 9.39
CA ASP A 78 4.80 -3.83 8.75
C ASP A 78 5.01 -3.08 7.44
N THR A 79 3.93 -2.78 6.71
CA THR A 79 4.03 -2.25 5.35
C THR A 79 3.32 -0.91 5.14
N CYS A 80 2.06 -0.78 5.52
CA CYS A 80 1.23 0.38 5.16
C CYS A 80 1.55 1.61 6.00
N ARG A 81 1.76 1.42 7.32
CA ARG A 81 2.00 2.49 8.29
C ARG A 81 3.20 3.36 7.92
N LEU A 82 4.21 2.79 7.30
CA LEU A 82 5.40 3.52 6.87
C LEU A 82 5.03 4.73 5.98
N CYS A 83 4.10 4.53 5.06
CA CYS A 83 3.68 5.56 4.12
C CYS A 83 2.44 6.32 4.57
N HIS A 84 1.47 5.64 5.17
CA HIS A 84 0.16 6.22 5.48
C HIS A 84 0.04 6.78 6.91
N GLY A 85 1.04 6.52 7.77
CA GLY A 85 0.91 6.83 9.20
C GLY A 85 -0.13 5.96 9.89
N ALA A 86 -0.57 6.40 11.07
CA ALA A 86 -1.62 5.76 11.87
C ALA A 86 -2.20 6.78 12.87
N PRO A 87 -3.32 6.51 13.56
CA PRO A 87 -3.88 7.41 14.54
C PRO A 87 -2.83 7.87 15.57
N GLY A 88 -2.50 9.18 15.56
CA GLY A 88 -1.48 9.78 16.41
C GLY A 88 -0.02 9.49 16.01
N ILE A 89 0.23 8.86 14.86
CA ILE A 89 1.55 8.56 14.33
C ILE A 89 1.67 9.12 12.91
N ALA A 90 2.58 10.06 12.71
CA ALA A 90 2.83 10.62 11.38
C ALA A 90 3.45 9.58 10.43
N SER A 91 3.25 9.76 9.13
CA SER A 91 3.98 9.03 8.10
C SER A 91 5.49 9.27 8.19
N SER A 92 6.27 8.33 7.66
CA SER A 92 7.74 8.44 7.68
C SER A 92 8.25 9.62 6.86
N GLU A 93 9.51 9.99 7.09
CA GLU A 93 10.22 10.99 6.28
C GLU A 93 10.25 10.61 4.78
N PHE A 94 10.44 9.32 4.49
CA PHE A 94 10.35 8.79 3.14
C PHE A 94 9.01 9.12 2.46
N ALA A 95 7.90 8.91 3.17
CA ALA A 95 6.56 9.15 2.64
C ALA A 95 6.28 10.64 2.42
N GLN A 96 6.91 11.52 3.19
CA GLN A 96 6.76 12.98 3.02
C GLN A 96 7.35 13.47 1.68
N GLY A 97 8.32 12.74 1.12
CA GLY A 97 8.92 13.00 -0.19
C GLY A 97 8.15 12.44 -1.38
N LEU A 98 7.08 11.67 -1.17
CA LEU A 98 6.28 11.10 -2.25
C LEU A 98 5.33 12.14 -2.88
N TYR A 99 5.17 12.03 -4.20
CA TYR A 99 4.20 12.83 -4.96
C TYR A 99 3.40 11.92 -5.92
N PRO A 100 2.05 11.94 -5.83
CA PRO A 100 1.25 12.57 -4.77
C PRO A 100 1.52 11.98 -3.40
N LYS A 101 1.21 12.72 -2.34
CA LYS A 101 1.36 12.23 -0.96
C LYS A 101 0.41 11.08 -0.68
N PRO A 102 0.84 10.04 0.06
CA PRO A 102 -0.05 9.01 0.55
C PRO A 102 -1.17 9.60 1.40
N PRO A 103 -2.44 9.18 1.21
CA PRO A 103 -3.54 9.66 2.03
C PRO A 103 -3.45 9.11 3.45
N ASP A 104 -4.04 9.84 4.40
CA ASP A 104 -4.27 9.33 5.76
C ASP A 104 -5.40 8.30 5.72
N LEU A 105 -5.08 7.03 5.99
CA LEU A 105 -6.04 5.93 5.98
C LEU A 105 -6.99 5.95 7.18
N ALA A 106 -6.70 6.71 8.23
CA ALA A 106 -7.62 6.93 9.35
C ALA A 106 -8.64 8.05 9.09
N SER A 107 -8.48 8.81 8.00
CA SER A 107 -9.38 9.92 7.68
C SER A 107 -10.81 9.44 7.40
N PRO A 108 -11.82 10.00 8.10
CA PRO A 108 -13.23 9.71 7.79
C PRO A 108 -13.65 10.09 6.38
N ASP A 109 -12.98 11.07 5.76
CA ASP A 109 -13.26 11.52 4.39
C ASP A 109 -12.93 10.43 3.38
N LEU A 110 -11.78 9.76 3.56
CA LEU A 110 -11.40 8.63 2.72
C LEU A 110 -12.47 7.55 2.69
N HIS A 111 -13.01 7.20 3.87
CA HIS A 111 -14.03 6.14 4.01
C HIS A 111 -15.40 6.55 3.46
N ARG A 112 -15.67 7.84 3.30
CA ARG A 112 -16.88 8.33 2.60
C ARG A 112 -16.75 8.25 1.09
N GLU A 113 -15.56 8.46 0.55
CA GLU A 113 -15.28 8.50 -0.88
C GLU A 113 -14.94 7.12 -1.46
N MET A 114 -14.30 6.28 -0.64
CA MET A 114 -13.81 4.96 -1.03
C MET A 114 -14.56 3.85 -0.30
N ASN A 115 -15.29 3.02 -1.04
CA ASN A 115 -15.82 1.78 -0.47
C ASN A 115 -14.75 0.69 -0.39
N ASN A 116 -15.02 -0.37 0.36
CA ASN A 116 -14.08 -1.46 0.62
C ASN A 116 -13.61 -2.19 -0.65
N SER A 117 -14.46 -2.27 -1.68
CA SER A 117 -14.10 -2.86 -2.98
C SER A 117 -13.06 -2.03 -3.73
N LYS A 118 -13.14 -0.70 -3.66
CA LYS A 118 -12.15 0.22 -4.22
C LYS A 118 -10.83 0.12 -3.45
N ILE A 119 -10.87 0.10 -2.12
CA ILE A 119 -9.69 -0.05 -1.26
C ILE A 119 -9.00 -1.37 -1.56
N PHE A 120 -9.75 -2.48 -1.62
CA PHE A 120 -9.23 -3.78 -2.03
C PHE A 120 -8.52 -3.72 -3.39
N TRP A 121 -9.18 -3.12 -4.40
CA TRP A 121 -8.62 -3.03 -5.74
C TRP A 121 -7.32 -2.23 -5.77
N ILE A 122 -7.26 -1.11 -5.03
CA ILE A 122 -6.06 -0.26 -4.92
C ILE A 122 -4.91 -1.04 -4.27
N ILE A 123 -5.15 -1.71 -3.15
CA ILE A 123 -4.11 -2.48 -2.46
C ILE A 123 -3.61 -3.60 -3.36
N LYS A 124 -4.51 -4.35 -3.98
CA LYS A 124 -4.16 -5.46 -4.87
C LYS A 124 -3.33 -5.02 -6.07
N ASN A 125 -3.70 -3.93 -6.73
CA ASN A 125 -3.12 -3.54 -8.02
C ASN A 125 -2.08 -2.42 -7.93
N GLY A 126 -2.04 -1.68 -6.82
CA GLY A 126 -1.25 -0.46 -6.71
C GLY A 126 -1.78 0.66 -7.61
N LEU A 127 -1.06 1.78 -7.63
CA LEU A 127 -1.41 2.94 -8.45
C LEU A 127 -0.18 3.38 -9.26
N LYS A 128 -0.27 3.33 -10.58
CA LYS A 128 0.80 3.77 -11.49
C LYS A 128 1.20 5.21 -11.24
N MET A 129 2.50 5.50 -11.36
CA MET A 129 3.09 6.82 -11.19
C MET A 129 2.87 7.42 -9.79
N THR A 130 2.66 6.56 -8.78
CA THR A 130 2.62 6.93 -7.36
C THR A 130 3.56 6.03 -6.57
N GLY A 131 3.74 6.31 -5.26
CA GLY A 131 4.47 5.44 -4.34
C GLY A 131 3.70 4.20 -3.88
N MET A 132 2.43 4.00 -4.30
CA MET A 132 1.62 2.85 -3.88
C MET A 132 1.93 1.61 -4.71
N PRO A 133 2.60 0.59 -4.14
CA PRO A 133 2.93 -0.64 -4.86
C PRO A 133 1.72 -1.57 -4.99
N SER A 134 1.83 -2.58 -5.86
CA SER A 134 0.86 -3.67 -5.96
C SER A 134 1.20 -4.77 -4.95
N PHE A 135 0.31 -5.05 -4.01
CA PHE A 135 0.45 -6.14 -3.06
C PHE A 135 -0.06 -7.48 -3.61
N GLY A 136 -0.88 -7.49 -4.64
CA GLY A 136 -1.38 -8.72 -5.26
C GLY A 136 -0.30 -9.59 -5.92
N VAL A 137 0.95 -9.12 -6.01
CA VAL A 137 2.11 -9.91 -6.45
C VAL A 137 2.61 -10.86 -5.35
N THR A 138 2.45 -10.47 -4.08
CA THR A 138 3.02 -11.18 -2.92
C THR A 138 1.99 -11.63 -1.89
N HIS A 139 0.78 -11.11 -1.95
CA HIS A 139 -0.30 -11.37 -1.00
C HIS A 139 -1.48 -12.04 -1.70
N SER A 140 -2.14 -12.96 -1.02
CA SER A 140 -3.40 -13.55 -1.47
C SER A 140 -4.55 -12.53 -1.37
N ASP A 141 -5.68 -12.82 -2.03
CA ASP A 141 -6.88 -12.00 -1.90
C ASP A 141 -7.40 -11.97 -0.45
N GLN A 142 -7.19 -13.05 0.32
CA GLN A 142 -7.58 -13.08 1.73
C GLN A 142 -6.72 -12.12 2.56
N ASP A 143 -5.40 -12.14 2.39
CA ASP A 143 -4.50 -11.21 3.10
C ASP A 143 -4.86 -9.76 2.82
N ILE A 144 -5.23 -9.46 1.57
CA ILE A 144 -5.67 -8.12 1.18
C ILE A 144 -7.00 -7.75 1.83
N TRP A 145 -7.96 -8.69 1.92
CA TRP A 145 -9.21 -8.45 2.64
C TRP A 145 -9.01 -8.27 4.14
N ASP A 146 -8.03 -8.95 4.73
CA ASP A 146 -7.65 -8.76 6.13
C ASP A 146 -7.11 -7.34 6.35
N ILE A 147 -6.25 -6.85 5.45
CA ILE A 147 -5.79 -5.46 5.46
C ILE A 147 -6.96 -4.47 5.34
N VAL A 148 -7.90 -4.73 4.42
CA VAL A 148 -9.10 -3.89 4.24
C VAL A 148 -9.96 -3.87 5.51
N ALA A 149 -10.13 -5.02 6.19
CA ALA A 149 -10.87 -5.11 7.45
C ALA A 149 -10.25 -4.23 8.54
N PHE A 150 -8.92 -4.25 8.66
CA PHE A 150 -8.24 -3.38 9.60
C PHE A 150 -8.34 -1.89 9.22
N ILE A 151 -8.21 -1.54 7.95
CA ILE A 151 -8.36 -0.15 7.47
C ILE A 151 -9.79 0.36 7.75
N ASP A 152 -10.82 -0.46 7.55
CA ASP A 152 -12.21 -0.11 7.87
C ASP A 152 -12.37 0.27 9.35
N ARG A 153 -11.74 -0.50 10.25
CA ARG A 153 -11.69 -0.21 11.68
C ARG A 153 -10.86 1.03 12.02
N LEU A 154 -9.78 1.29 11.26
CA LEU A 154 -8.78 2.31 11.58
C LEU A 154 -9.39 3.71 11.72
N SER A 155 -10.41 4.04 10.91
CA SER A 155 -11.10 5.33 10.93
C SER A 155 -11.85 5.63 12.24
N ALA A 156 -12.16 4.59 13.03
CA ALA A 156 -12.85 4.71 14.31
C ALA A 156 -11.88 4.73 15.51
N LEU A 157 -10.59 4.44 15.30
CA LEU A 157 -9.62 4.34 16.39
C LEU A 157 -9.09 5.72 16.81
N GLN A 158 -9.11 5.96 18.13
CA GLN A 158 -8.40 7.08 18.71
C GLN A 158 -6.91 6.75 18.89
N PRO A 159 -6.01 7.76 18.99
CA PRO A 159 -4.57 7.54 19.13
C PRO A 159 -4.15 6.65 20.30
N ASP A 160 -4.81 6.74 21.42
CA ASP A 160 -4.57 5.90 22.60
C ASP A 160 -5.02 4.46 22.40
N GLN A 161 -6.15 4.25 21.73
CA GLN A 161 -6.64 2.93 21.36
C GLN A 161 -5.69 2.23 20.38
N TYR A 162 -5.22 2.94 19.37
CA TYR A 162 -4.24 2.40 18.43
C TYR A 162 -2.94 1.99 19.15
N LYS A 163 -2.42 2.84 20.05
CA LYS A 163 -1.23 2.53 20.86
C LYS A 163 -1.44 1.30 21.75
N ALA A 164 -2.65 1.11 22.29
CA ALA A 164 -2.96 -0.08 23.08
C ALA A 164 -2.89 -1.36 22.24
N ILE A 165 -3.47 -1.35 21.02
CA ILE A 165 -3.41 -2.48 20.08
C ILE A 165 -1.95 -2.82 19.74
N VAL A 166 -1.11 -1.83 19.43
CA VAL A 166 0.31 -2.03 19.15
C VAL A 166 1.02 -2.68 20.33
N LYS A 167 0.76 -2.19 21.55
CA LYS A 167 1.37 -2.75 22.76
C LYS A 167 0.98 -4.21 23.01
N GLU A 168 -0.30 -4.53 22.85
CA GLU A 168 -0.80 -5.90 23.00
C GLU A 168 -0.23 -6.86 21.95
N ALA A 169 -0.11 -6.42 20.70
CA ALA A 169 0.50 -7.21 19.66
C ALA A 169 1.98 -7.51 19.96
N ASN A 170 2.77 -6.50 20.31
CA ASN A 170 4.19 -6.69 20.66
C ASN A 170 4.36 -7.65 21.84
N GLN A 171 3.50 -7.60 22.85
CA GLN A 171 3.54 -8.53 23.99
C GLN A 171 3.23 -9.98 23.58
N ARG A 172 2.30 -10.18 22.64
CA ARG A 172 2.00 -11.52 22.11
C ARG A 172 3.17 -12.08 21.33
N ASP A 173 3.81 -11.27 20.49
CA ASP A 173 4.98 -11.68 19.68
C ASP A 173 6.17 -12.03 20.59
N GLU A 174 6.44 -11.25 21.62
CA GLU A 174 7.49 -11.54 22.62
C GLU A 174 7.23 -12.89 23.33
N GLN A 175 5.99 -13.13 23.78
CA GLN A 175 5.62 -14.38 24.45
C GLN A 175 5.74 -15.59 23.50
N HIS A 176 5.37 -15.42 22.23
CA HIS A 176 5.49 -16.48 21.23
C HIS A 176 6.94 -16.84 21.00
N ASN A 177 7.80 -15.85 20.79
CA ASN A 177 9.24 -16.04 20.57
C ASN A 177 9.92 -16.72 21.78
N GLU A 178 9.60 -16.31 23.02
CA GLU A 178 10.11 -16.96 24.23
C GLU A 178 9.66 -18.43 24.36
N SER A 179 8.45 -18.74 23.93
CA SER A 179 7.91 -20.11 23.97
C SER A 179 8.59 -21.00 22.94
N GLU A 180 8.88 -20.50 21.74
CA GLU A 180 9.62 -21.22 20.71
C GLU A 180 11.09 -21.47 21.11
N GLU A 181 11.75 -20.48 21.70
CA GLU A 181 13.12 -20.62 22.19
C GLU A 181 13.23 -21.70 23.27
N LYS A 182 12.29 -21.72 24.22
CA LYS A 182 12.22 -22.76 25.26
C LYS A 182 11.95 -24.15 24.70
N ALA A 183 11.12 -24.25 23.65
CA ALA A 183 10.83 -25.51 22.97
C ALA A 183 12.03 -26.04 22.15
N GLY A 184 12.78 -25.12 21.52
CA GLY A 184 13.97 -25.47 20.71
C GLY A 184 15.16 -26.01 21.52
N HIS A 185 15.30 -25.61 22.79
CA HIS A 185 16.37 -26.08 23.67
C HIS A 185 16.12 -27.48 24.32
N GLY A 186 14.92 -28.07 24.14
CA GLY A 186 14.54 -29.37 24.71
C GLY A 186 15.02 -30.59 23.92
N HIS A 187 15.64 -30.46 22.76
CA HIS A 187 15.99 -31.59 21.88
C HIS A 187 17.51 -31.78 21.68
N GLY A 188 18.32 -31.43 22.66
CA GLY A 188 19.78 -31.65 22.66
C GLY A 188 20.24 -32.65 23.71
N THR A 189 19.89 -33.95 23.57
CA THR A 189 20.49 -34.99 24.42
C THR A 189 21.05 -36.13 23.61
N HIS A 190 22.37 -36.33 23.83
CA HIS A 190 23.12 -37.58 23.70
C HIS A 190 23.29 -38.25 22.32
N HIS A 191 24.24 -37.78 21.55
CA HIS A 191 25.08 -38.68 20.79
C HIS A 191 26.24 -39.16 21.65
N GLN A 192 26.10 -40.38 22.26
CA GLN A 192 27.20 -41.14 22.79
C GLN A 192 28.14 -41.56 21.65
N HIS A 193 29.37 -41.10 21.73
CA HIS A 193 30.48 -41.63 20.93
C HIS A 193 30.73 -43.06 21.38
N GLY A 194 30.22 -44.05 20.63
CA GLY A 194 30.64 -45.43 20.68
C GLY A 194 32.04 -45.54 20.05
N GLY A 195 33.04 -45.88 20.88
CA GLY A 195 34.40 -46.14 20.44
C GLY A 195 34.48 -47.32 19.51
N LEU A 196 35.28 -47.24 18.46
CA LEU A 196 35.69 -48.34 17.61
C LEU A 196 36.87 -49.07 18.27
N PRO A 197 36.85 -50.40 18.36
CA PRO A 197 38.04 -51.21 18.78
C PRO A 197 39.01 -51.34 17.61
N GLY A 198 40.29 -51.11 17.88
CA GLY A 198 41.36 -51.37 16.94
C GLY A 198 41.55 -52.91 16.69
N SER A 199 41.97 -53.21 15.47
CA SER A 199 42.61 -54.50 15.14
C SER A 199 43.67 -54.30 14.07
N SER A 200 44.90 -54.62 14.47
CA SER A 200 45.93 -55.34 13.80
C SER A 200 46.24 -55.10 12.33
#